data_c00066ccc38c95000389ca71eb9d7cc4
#
_entry.id   c00066ccc38c95000389ca71eb9d7cc4
#
_cell.length_a   1.000
_cell.length_b   1.000
_cell.length_c   1.000
_cell.angle_alpha   90.00
_cell.angle_beta   90.00
_cell.angle_gamma   90.00
#
_symmetry.space_group_name_H-M   'P 1'
#
loop_
_entity.id
_entity.type
_entity.pdbx_description
1 polymer ?
#
loop_
_entity_poly.entity_id
_entity_poly.type
_entity_poly.pdbx_seq_one_letter_code
_entity_poly.pdbx_strand_id
1 'polypeptide(L)'
;TMEARIKGKGVIGGVEVMLTPHSLPDNCVEKKDIRRWLDLHGDDASRHVYAHAIRENAMGLTGKQVITPNHINVCKVAFTPSPNEIEKDVRILKAAIEADALLSGAIRYEGEMLDPPMFGKSLQNILRAYALRSLAKEDEIFALSVLNRMPIHTFKENWPYGQI
;
A
#
# COMPACT_ATOMS: atom_id res chain seq x y z
N THR A 1 -9.75 -4.61 13.64
CA THR A 1 -8.98 -3.79 12.67
C THR A 1 -8.46 -2.51 13.28
N MET A 2 -9.28 -1.66 13.93
CA MET A 2 -8.81 -0.46 14.63
C MET A 2 -7.86 -0.82 15.78
N GLU A 3 -8.21 -1.79 16.60
CA GLU A 3 -7.37 -2.28 17.69
C GLU A 3 -6.01 -2.82 17.21
N ALA A 4 -5.98 -3.56 16.10
CA ALA A 4 -4.73 -4.04 15.53
C ALA A 4 -3.83 -2.88 15.07
N ARG A 5 -4.41 -1.83 14.48
CA ARG A 5 -3.68 -0.62 14.09
C ARG A 5 -3.11 0.13 15.29
N ILE A 6 -3.89 0.28 16.37
CA ILE A 6 -3.42 0.90 17.62
C ILE A 6 -2.24 0.12 18.19
N LYS A 7 -2.23 -1.21 18.05
CA LYS A 7 -1.14 -2.09 18.47
C LYS A 7 -0.02 -2.24 17.43
N GLY A 8 -0.06 -1.49 16.33
CA GLY A 8 0.92 -1.56 15.25
C GLY A 8 0.96 -2.91 14.51
N LYS A 9 -0.12 -3.67 14.53
CA LYS A 9 -0.20 -4.97 13.86
C LYS A 9 -0.79 -4.84 12.46
N GLY A 10 -0.22 -5.58 11.52
CA GLY A 10 -0.83 -5.79 10.21
C GLY A 10 -2.12 -6.61 10.34
N VAL A 11 -3.08 -6.33 9.46
CA VAL A 11 -4.33 -7.09 9.37
C VAL A 11 -4.48 -7.59 7.95
N ILE A 12 -4.62 -8.91 7.80
CA ILE A 12 -4.88 -9.53 6.49
C ILE A 12 -6.36 -9.84 6.33
N GLY A 13 -6.86 -9.70 5.11
CA GLY A 13 -8.22 -10.09 4.73
C GLY A 13 -8.38 -11.60 4.75
N GLY A 14 -9.64 -12.03 4.88
CA GLY A 14 -10.01 -13.43 4.85
C GLY A 14 -9.69 -14.10 3.51
N VAL A 15 -9.69 -15.43 3.53
CA VAL A 15 -9.50 -16.21 2.32
C VAL A 15 -10.70 -16.05 1.38
N GLU A 16 -10.41 -15.94 0.08
CA GLU A 16 -11.43 -15.98 -0.96
C GLU A 16 -11.63 -17.41 -1.41
N VAL A 17 -12.86 -17.87 -1.30
CA VAL A 17 -13.21 -19.26 -1.64
C VAL A 17 -13.57 -19.47 -3.11
N MET A 18 -13.84 -18.41 -3.84
CA MET A 18 -14.12 -18.49 -5.28
C MET A 18 -12.81 -18.72 -6.04
N LEU A 19 -12.73 -19.87 -6.72
CA LEU A 19 -11.56 -20.21 -7.52
C LEU A 19 -11.66 -19.52 -8.89
N THR A 20 -10.62 -18.79 -9.25
CA THR A 20 -10.51 -18.19 -10.59
C THR A 20 -9.87 -19.18 -11.55
N PRO A 21 -10.42 -19.36 -12.76
CA PRO A 21 -9.88 -20.32 -13.73
C PRO A 21 -8.54 -19.89 -14.31
N HIS A 22 -8.24 -18.60 -14.29
CA HIS A 22 -7.05 -18.02 -14.92
C HIS A 22 -6.27 -17.14 -13.96
N SER A 23 -4.94 -17.16 -14.08
CA SER A 23 -4.07 -16.17 -13.45
C SER A 23 -4.11 -14.86 -14.23
N LEU A 24 -4.04 -13.74 -13.51
CA LEU A 24 -3.81 -12.44 -14.12
C LEU A 24 -2.43 -12.45 -14.79
N PRO A 25 -2.30 -11.97 -16.04
CA PRO A 25 -1.01 -11.87 -16.72
C PRO A 25 0.00 -11.02 -15.95
N ASP A 26 1.28 -11.37 -16.02
CA ASP A 26 2.35 -10.68 -15.29
C ASP A 26 2.57 -9.23 -15.74
N ASN A 27 2.13 -8.87 -16.94
CA ASN A 27 2.17 -7.50 -17.45
C ASN A 27 1.04 -6.61 -16.90
N CYS A 28 0.08 -7.15 -16.17
CA CYS A 28 -0.89 -6.36 -15.42
C CYS A 28 -0.26 -5.92 -14.10
N VAL A 29 0.37 -4.76 -14.09
CA VAL A 29 1.10 -4.24 -12.92
C VAL A 29 0.37 -3.14 -12.18
N GLU A 30 -0.60 -2.49 -12.81
CA GLU A 30 -1.42 -1.44 -12.22
C GLU A 30 -2.91 -1.82 -12.15
N LYS A 31 -3.64 -1.16 -11.24
CA LYS A 31 -5.09 -1.37 -11.08
C LYS A 31 -5.89 -1.12 -12.37
N LYS A 32 -5.43 -0.21 -13.24
CA LYS A 32 -6.05 0.03 -14.55
C LYS A 32 -5.89 -1.16 -15.51
N ASP A 33 -4.75 -1.84 -15.46
CA ASP A 33 -4.46 -3.01 -16.31
C ASP A 33 -5.37 -4.18 -15.93
N ILE A 34 -5.55 -4.40 -14.63
CA ILE A 34 -6.49 -5.43 -14.15
C ILE A 34 -7.91 -5.12 -14.62
N ARG A 35 -8.38 -3.89 -14.49
CA ARG A 35 -9.74 -3.52 -14.94
C ARG A 35 -9.91 -3.82 -16.42
N ARG A 36 -8.96 -3.38 -17.24
CA ARG A 36 -8.97 -3.63 -18.67
C ARG A 36 -8.96 -5.12 -19.01
N TRP A 37 -8.14 -5.90 -18.30
CA TRP A 37 -8.09 -7.34 -18.52
C TRP A 37 -9.40 -8.02 -18.11
N LEU A 38 -9.99 -7.64 -16.97
CA LEU A 38 -11.27 -8.16 -16.51
C LEU A 38 -12.43 -7.81 -17.45
N ASP A 39 -12.39 -6.65 -18.07
CA ASP A 39 -13.40 -6.25 -19.05
C ASP A 39 -13.37 -7.14 -20.31
N LEU A 40 -12.17 -7.56 -20.71
CA LEU A 40 -11.95 -8.35 -21.92
C LEU A 40 -12.04 -9.87 -21.68
N HIS A 41 -11.54 -10.34 -20.57
CA HIS A 41 -11.29 -11.76 -20.31
C HIS A 41 -11.81 -12.25 -18.96
N GLY A 42 -12.27 -11.34 -18.10
CA GLY A 42 -12.62 -11.68 -16.73
C GLY A 42 -13.95 -12.44 -16.64
N ASP A 43 -13.91 -13.52 -15.89
CA ASP A 43 -15.09 -14.21 -15.38
C ASP A 43 -15.58 -13.59 -14.07
N ASP A 44 -16.75 -14.01 -13.58
CA ASP A 44 -17.36 -13.46 -12.36
C ASP A 44 -16.52 -13.72 -11.11
N ALA A 45 -15.83 -14.87 -11.03
CA ALA A 45 -14.97 -15.18 -9.91
C ALA A 45 -13.77 -14.23 -9.85
N SER A 46 -13.12 -13.96 -10.99
CA SER A 46 -12.00 -13.02 -11.09
C SER A 46 -12.42 -11.60 -10.72
N ARG A 47 -13.59 -11.14 -11.19
CA ARG A 47 -14.16 -9.83 -10.84
C ARG A 47 -14.43 -9.73 -9.33
N HIS A 48 -15.00 -10.78 -8.75
CA HIS A 48 -15.31 -10.85 -7.33
C HIS A 48 -14.04 -10.78 -6.46
N VAL A 49 -13.03 -11.61 -6.75
CA VAL A 49 -11.74 -11.61 -6.03
C VAL A 49 -11.08 -10.24 -6.08
N TYR A 50 -11.06 -9.60 -7.26
CA TYR A 50 -10.49 -8.26 -7.41
C TYR A 50 -11.26 -7.21 -6.61
N ALA A 51 -12.59 -7.21 -6.72
CA ALA A 51 -13.44 -6.26 -5.98
C ALA A 51 -13.26 -6.38 -4.47
N HIS A 52 -13.16 -7.61 -3.95
CA HIS A 52 -12.88 -7.86 -2.54
C HIS A 52 -11.49 -7.37 -2.13
N ALA A 53 -10.45 -7.69 -2.90
CA ALA A 53 -9.09 -7.24 -2.61
C ALA A 53 -8.97 -5.70 -2.59
N ILE A 54 -9.61 -4.99 -3.53
CA ILE A 54 -9.67 -3.53 -3.54
C ILE A 54 -10.42 -2.98 -2.32
N ARG A 55 -11.55 -3.58 -1.94
CA ARG A 55 -12.32 -3.17 -0.76
C ARG A 55 -11.52 -3.35 0.53
N GLU A 56 -10.87 -4.49 0.69
CA GLU A 56 -10.03 -4.78 1.85
C GLU A 56 -8.85 -3.82 1.96
N ASN A 57 -8.18 -3.51 0.84
CA ASN A 57 -7.14 -2.48 0.81
C ASN A 57 -7.69 -1.10 1.22
N ALA A 58 -8.86 -0.71 0.71
CA ALA A 58 -9.52 0.56 1.09
C ALA A 58 -9.90 0.60 2.58
N MET A 59 -10.25 -0.53 3.18
CA MET A 59 -10.48 -0.69 4.62
C MET A 59 -9.17 -0.62 5.44
N GLY A 60 -8.02 -0.58 4.77
CA GLY A 60 -6.71 -0.48 5.38
C GLY A 60 -6.12 -1.81 5.85
N LEU A 61 -6.59 -2.92 5.31
CA LEU A 61 -5.92 -4.20 5.48
C LEU A 61 -4.58 -4.17 4.73
N THR A 62 -3.62 -4.94 5.21
CA THR A 62 -2.24 -4.95 4.69
C THR A 62 -2.00 -6.04 3.65
N GLY A 63 -2.94 -6.94 3.47
CA GLY A 63 -2.87 -8.03 2.51
C GLY A 63 -4.14 -8.87 2.54
N LYS A 64 -4.13 -9.95 1.77
CA LYS A 64 -5.25 -10.92 1.68
C LYS A 64 -4.71 -12.34 1.70
N GLN A 65 -5.41 -13.23 2.36
CA GLN A 65 -5.12 -14.66 2.33
C GLN A 65 -5.62 -15.25 1.00
N VAL A 66 -4.80 -16.06 0.35
CA VAL A 66 -5.11 -16.70 -0.94
C VAL A 66 -4.97 -18.23 -0.84
N ILE A 67 -5.82 -18.96 -1.56
CA ILE A 67 -5.84 -20.44 -1.59
C ILE A 67 -5.39 -21.00 -2.94
N THR A 68 -5.22 -20.18 -3.95
CA THR A 68 -4.77 -20.58 -5.28
C THR A 68 -3.75 -19.60 -5.83
N PRO A 69 -2.75 -20.07 -6.58
CA PRO A 69 -1.78 -19.19 -7.25
C PRO A 69 -2.43 -18.13 -8.16
N ASN A 70 -3.57 -18.44 -8.76
CA ASN A 70 -4.30 -17.52 -9.65
C ASN A 70 -4.72 -16.22 -8.96
N HIS A 71 -4.86 -16.21 -7.62
CA HIS A 71 -5.19 -15.00 -6.86
C HIS A 71 -3.99 -14.10 -6.56
N ILE A 72 -2.74 -14.61 -6.67
CA ILE A 72 -1.54 -13.90 -6.20
C ILE A 72 -1.39 -12.55 -6.91
N ASN A 73 -1.37 -12.54 -8.25
CA ASN A 73 -1.16 -11.32 -9.01
C ASN A 73 -2.32 -10.31 -8.83
N VAL A 74 -3.55 -10.77 -8.78
CA VAL A 74 -4.71 -9.91 -8.51
C VAL A 74 -4.56 -9.23 -7.15
N CYS A 75 -4.25 -9.97 -6.11
CA CYS A 75 -4.07 -9.43 -4.76
C CYS A 75 -2.86 -8.52 -4.69
N LYS A 76 -1.71 -8.93 -5.27
CA LYS A 76 -0.50 -8.10 -5.31
C LYS A 76 -0.81 -6.71 -5.89
N VAL A 77 -1.42 -6.63 -7.07
CA VAL A 77 -1.72 -5.35 -7.72
C VAL A 77 -2.80 -4.57 -6.95
N ALA A 78 -3.82 -5.25 -6.40
CA ALA A 78 -4.86 -4.58 -5.61
C ALA A 78 -4.31 -3.88 -4.37
N PHE A 79 -3.29 -4.46 -3.73
CA PHE A 79 -2.65 -3.91 -2.54
C PHE A 79 -1.44 -3.01 -2.83
N THR A 80 -0.94 -2.98 -4.07
CA THR A 80 0.17 -2.10 -4.45
C THR A 80 -0.33 -0.67 -4.64
N PRO A 81 0.30 0.35 -4.01
CA PRO A 81 0.03 1.74 -4.30
C PRO A 81 0.32 2.08 -5.77
N SER A 82 -0.50 2.91 -6.37
CA SER A 82 -0.28 3.38 -7.73
C SER A 82 0.91 4.36 -7.80
N PRO A 83 1.55 4.53 -8.96
CA PRO A 83 2.62 5.53 -9.12
C PRO A 83 2.20 6.94 -8.70
N ASN A 84 0.97 7.37 -9.01
CA ASN A 84 0.46 8.68 -8.62
C ASN A 84 0.29 8.81 -7.08
N GLU A 85 -0.15 7.74 -6.41
CA GLU A 85 -0.22 7.72 -4.94
C GLU A 85 1.17 7.83 -4.34
N ILE A 86 2.16 7.09 -4.86
CA ILE A 86 3.56 7.15 -4.41
C ILE A 86 4.13 8.56 -4.61
N GLU A 87 3.97 9.14 -5.79
CA GLU A 87 4.45 10.49 -6.09
C GLU A 87 3.84 11.54 -5.15
N LYS A 88 2.53 11.46 -4.88
CA LYS A 88 1.86 12.34 -3.91
C LYS A 88 2.46 12.16 -2.52
N ASP A 89 2.61 10.92 -2.05
CA ASP A 89 3.15 10.61 -0.73
C ASP A 89 4.60 11.08 -0.57
N VAL A 90 5.43 10.93 -1.59
CA VAL A 90 6.81 11.45 -1.61
C VAL A 90 6.83 12.98 -1.48
N ARG A 91 5.96 13.70 -2.23
CA ARG A 91 5.86 15.16 -2.14
C ARG A 91 5.41 15.61 -0.75
N ILE A 92 4.44 14.94 -0.16
CA ILE A 92 3.96 15.24 1.20
C ILE A 92 5.10 15.09 2.22
N LEU A 93 5.85 14.01 2.16
CA LEU A 93 6.96 13.78 3.09
C LEU A 93 8.12 14.76 2.89
N LYS A 94 8.42 15.15 1.65
CA LYS A 94 9.41 16.21 1.36
C LYS A 94 8.99 17.54 1.98
N ALA A 95 7.73 17.95 1.79
CA ALA A 95 7.21 19.17 2.38
C ALA A 95 7.23 19.13 3.92
N ALA A 96 6.91 17.99 4.54
CA ALA A 96 6.98 17.82 5.98
C ALA A 96 8.43 17.92 6.52
N ILE A 97 9.41 17.44 5.77
CA ILE A 97 10.83 17.53 6.14
C ILE A 97 11.32 18.98 6.02
N GLU A 98 10.98 19.65 4.93
CA GLU A 98 11.37 21.07 4.69
C GLU A 98 10.81 22.01 5.75
N ALA A 99 9.61 21.71 6.26
CA ALA A 99 8.96 22.48 7.31
C ALA A 99 9.35 22.04 8.74
N ASP A 100 10.25 21.05 8.88
CA ASP A 100 10.61 20.39 10.16
C ASP A 100 9.39 19.92 10.97
N ALA A 101 8.35 19.49 10.28
CA ALA A 101 7.06 19.10 10.88
C ALA A 101 6.85 17.58 10.97
N LEU A 102 7.81 16.75 10.54
CA LEU A 102 7.68 15.33 10.39
C LEU A 102 7.25 14.59 11.68
N LEU A 103 7.74 15.06 12.82
CA LEU A 103 7.48 14.46 14.14
C LEU A 103 6.49 15.27 14.98
N SER A 104 6.42 16.57 14.75
CA SER A 104 5.57 17.48 15.52
C SER A 104 5.18 18.68 14.68
N GLY A 105 3.91 19.03 14.73
CA GLY A 105 3.39 20.15 13.99
C GLY A 105 2.49 19.74 12.82
N ALA A 106 1.98 20.74 12.13
CA ALA A 106 1.16 20.56 10.95
C ALA A 106 1.62 21.51 9.85
N ILE A 107 1.50 21.08 8.60
CA ILE A 107 1.78 21.89 7.43
C ILE A 107 0.51 22.14 6.63
N ARG A 108 0.47 23.25 5.90
CA ARG A 108 -0.52 23.46 4.87
C ARG A 108 0.07 23.05 3.53
N TYR A 109 -0.52 22.04 2.89
CA TYR A 109 -0.08 21.51 1.62
C TYR A 109 -1.27 21.37 0.67
N GLU A 110 -1.19 21.99 -0.53
CA GLU A 110 -2.28 21.97 -1.54
C GLU A 110 -3.67 22.34 -0.98
N GLY A 111 -3.72 23.23 0.03
CA GLY A 111 -4.96 23.67 0.66
C GLY A 111 -5.45 22.79 1.82
N GLU A 112 -4.85 21.65 2.05
CA GLU A 112 -5.15 20.74 3.15
C GLU A 112 -4.17 20.95 4.32
N MET A 113 -4.64 20.71 5.55
CA MET A 113 -3.77 20.65 6.72
C MET A 113 -3.33 19.20 6.90
N LEU A 114 -2.02 18.97 6.92
CA LEU A 114 -1.41 17.66 7.11
C LEU A 114 -0.63 17.64 8.43
N ASP A 115 -0.75 16.54 9.16
CA ASP A 115 -0.17 16.32 10.48
C ASP A 115 0.64 15.00 10.55
N PRO A 116 1.36 14.72 11.65
CA PRO A 116 2.18 13.52 11.77
C PRO A 116 1.49 12.18 11.47
N PRO A 117 0.24 11.90 11.88
CA PRO A 117 -0.49 10.71 11.46
C PRO A 117 -0.61 10.55 9.95
N MET A 118 -0.80 11.65 9.22
CA MET A 118 -0.89 11.66 7.77
C MET A 118 0.48 11.41 7.11
N PHE A 119 1.55 11.99 7.65
CA PHE A 119 2.93 11.69 7.22
C PHE A 119 3.27 10.20 7.46
N GLY A 120 2.86 9.65 8.59
CA GLY A 120 3.00 8.23 8.89
C GLY A 120 2.28 7.34 7.86
N LYS A 121 1.07 7.72 7.43
CA LYS A 121 0.32 7.02 6.39
C LYS A 121 1.04 7.08 5.03
N SER A 122 1.53 8.25 4.64
CA SER A 122 2.30 8.43 3.40
C SER A 122 3.55 7.55 3.40
N LEU A 123 4.30 7.54 4.50
CA LEU A 123 5.45 6.66 4.64
C LEU A 123 5.07 5.18 4.54
N GLN A 124 3.99 4.74 5.20
CA GLN A 124 3.51 3.36 5.10
C GLN A 124 3.19 2.93 3.67
N ASN A 125 2.59 3.80 2.86
CA ASN A 125 2.31 3.51 1.46
C ASN A 125 3.61 3.33 0.66
N ILE A 126 4.59 4.22 0.84
CA ILE A 126 5.88 4.13 0.15
C ILE A 126 6.62 2.85 0.56
N LEU A 127 6.64 2.51 1.86
CA LEU A 127 7.28 1.30 2.34
C LEU A 127 6.55 0.03 1.87
N ARG A 128 5.24 0.08 1.68
CA ARG A 128 4.48 -1.01 1.05
C ARG A 128 4.92 -1.20 -0.40
N ALA A 129 5.06 -0.11 -1.17
CA ALA A 129 5.56 -0.17 -2.53
C ALA A 129 6.98 -0.74 -2.59
N TYR A 130 7.85 -0.36 -1.64
CA TYR A 130 9.18 -0.93 -1.48
C TYR A 130 9.14 -2.45 -1.26
N ALA A 131 8.35 -2.92 -0.30
CA ALA A 131 8.21 -4.34 0.02
C ALA A 131 7.68 -5.16 -1.18
N LEU A 132 6.82 -4.55 -2.01
CA LEU A 132 6.27 -5.15 -3.22
C LEU A 132 7.16 -4.97 -4.45
N ARG A 133 8.36 -4.39 -4.29
CA ARG A 133 9.35 -4.10 -5.36
C ARG A 133 8.76 -3.30 -6.52
N SER A 134 7.88 -2.37 -6.21
CA SER A 134 7.23 -1.47 -7.17
C SER A 134 7.70 -0.01 -7.05
N LEU A 135 8.70 0.25 -6.20
CA LEU A 135 9.24 1.58 -5.96
C LEU A 135 10.42 1.86 -6.89
N ALA A 136 10.53 3.10 -7.39
CA ALA A 136 11.71 3.55 -8.11
C ALA A 136 12.90 3.67 -7.14
N LYS A 137 14.12 3.48 -7.67
CA LYS A 137 15.35 3.47 -6.85
C LYS A 137 15.56 4.76 -6.05
N GLU A 138 15.21 5.88 -6.63
CA GLU A 138 15.34 7.20 -6.00
C GLU A 138 14.39 7.35 -4.81
N ASP A 139 13.14 6.90 -4.99
CA ASP A 139 12.11 6.92 -3.95
C ASP A 139 12.43 5.91 -2.83
N GLU A 140 13.09 4.81 -3.16
CA GLU A 140 13.59 3.82 -2.21
C GLU A 140 14.62 4.45 -1.26
N ILE A 141 15.63 5.14 -1.82
CA ILE A 141 16.66 5.85 -1.04
C ILE A 141 16.01 6.94 -0.17
N PHE A 142 15.06 7.68 -0.72
CA PHE A 142 14.32 8.71 0.00
C PHE A 142 13.54 8.09 1.17
N ALA A 143 12.77 7.02 0.95
CA ALA A 143 11.97 6.36 1.99
C ALA A 143 12.85 5.88 3.16
N LEU A 144 14.00 5.29 2.86
CA LEU A 144 14.97 4.86 3.89
C LEU A 144 15.54 6.06 4.67
N SER A 145 15.77 7.19 4.02
CA SER A 145 16.23 8.42 4.70
C SER A 145 15.16 8.98 5.65
N VAL A 146 13.90 8.91 5.28
CA VAL A 146 12.76 9.34 6.12
C VAL A 146 12.62 8.42 7.33
N LEU A 147 12.71 7.10 7.14
CA LEU A 147 12.69 6.12 8.24
C LEU A 147 13.73 6.40 9.31
N ASN A 148 14.93 6.82 8.91
CA ASN A 148 15.99 7.14 9.85
C ASN A 148 15.71 8.39 10.69
N ARG A 149 14.80 9.26 10.27
CA ARG A 149 14.38 10.47 10.98
C ARG A 149 13.17 10.25 11.89
N MET A 150 12.42 9.18 11.69
CA MET A 150 11.25 8.85 12.51
C MET A 150 11.66 7.98 13.70
N PRO A 151 10.98 8.11 14.85
CA PRO A 151 11.28 7.28 16.03
C PRO A 151 11.17 5.80 15.67
N ILE A 152 12.27 5.09 15.79
CA ILE A 152 12.45 3.69 15.37
C ILE A 152 11.45 2.76 16.07
N HIS A 153 11.08 3.06 17.32
CA HIS A 153 10.18 2.23 18.12
C HIS A 153 8.79 2.05 17.52
N THR A 154 8.27 3.04 16.79
CA THR A 154 6.92 2.97 16.22
C THR A 154 6.88 2.22 14.88
N PHE A 155 8.00 2.12 14.17
CA PHE A 155 8.03 1.58 12.81
C PHE A 155 8.74 0.22 12.70
N LYS A 156 9.93 0.03 13.28
CA LYS A 156 10.68 -1.23 13.14
C LYS A 156 10.01 -2.41 13.83
N GLU A 157 9.44 -2.19 15.01
CA GLU A 157 8.75 -3.25 15.78
C GLU A 157 7.39 -3.62 15.20
N ASN A 158 6.78 -2.72 14.43
CA ASN A 158 5.42 -2.86 13.90
C ASN A 158 5.37 -2.93 12.37
N TRP A 159 6.51 -3.08 11.72
CA TRP A 159 6.60 -3.14 10.27
C TRP A 159 5.98 -4.45 9.73
N PRO A 160 4.82 -4.39 9.03
CA PRO A 160 4.08 -5.60 8.66
C PRO A 160 4.64 -6.32 7.42
N TYR A 161 5.69 -5.77 6.76
CA TYR A 161 6.15 -6.24 5.45
C TYR A 161 7.56 -6.87 5.47
N GLY A 162 8.05 -7.29 6.62
CA GLY A 162 9.36 -7.92 6.77
C GLY A 162 10.43 -7.02 7.39
N GLN A 163 11.65 -7.54 7.51
CA GLN A 163 12.80 -6.77 8.03
C GLN A 163 13.27 -5.77 6.96
N ILE A 164 13.45 -4.52 7.39
CA ILE A 164 14.09 -3.46 6.60
C ILE A 164 15.59 -3.55 6.79
#